data_1f2bfbe8ece8948c7c1d5b206b9370bf
#
_entry.id   1f2bfbe8ece8948c7c1d5b206b9370bf
#
_cell.length_a   1.000
_cell.length_b   1.000
_cell.length_c   1.000
_cell.angle_alpha   90.00
_cell.angle_beta   90.00
_cell.angle_gamma   90.00
#
_symmetry.space_group_name_H-M   'P 1'
#
loop_
_entity.id
_entity.type
_entity.pdbx_description
1 polymer ?
#
loop_
_entity_poly.entity_id
_entity_poly.type
_entity_poly.pdbx_seq_one_letter_code
_entity_poly.pdbx_strand_id
1 'polypeptide(L)'
;VTRKAFTAAVARAMEPGCKYDTMLILSGPQGIGKSTLLDRMSKGWFNDGIRTFEGKEASELLQGVWLVEIGELDAFRRTDEARIKQFLSLRSDRFRAAYGRHVKDIPRCCVFFGTTNTPVFLRDRTGNRRFWPVDVGVVPRTKTVWDDLDDEIDQLWAEAVMRWRLGEALYLTGCLLYTSPSPRD
;
A
#
# COMPACT_ATOMS: atom_id res chain seq x y z
N VAL A 1 -7.63 -10.53 -0.85
CA VAL A 1 -6.91 -9.41 -0.23
C VAL A 1 -6.11 -8.68 -1.30
N THR A 2 -5.12 -9.29 -1.93
CA THR A 2 -4.21 -8.70 -2.92
C THR A 2 -4.96 -8.03 -4.07
N ARG A 3 -5.91 -8.75 -4.70
CA ARG A 3 -6.77 -8.22 -5.75
C ARG A 3 -7.40 -6.88 -5.38
N LYS A 4 -7.97 -6.77 -4.17
CA LYS A 4 -8.61 -5.52 -3.70
C LYS A 4 -7.62 -4.36 -3.55
N ALA A 5 -6.37 -4.62 -3.16
CA ALA A 5 -5.34 -3.60 -3.05
C ALA A 5 -4.98 -3.02 -4.44
N PHE A 6 -4.84 -3.88 -5.46
CA PHE A 6 -4.57 -3.43 -6.83
C PHE A 6 -5.81 -2.78 -7.48
N THR A 7 -7.03 -3.29 -7.21
CA THR A 7 -8.26 -2.59 -7.63
C THR A 7 -8.36 -1.20 -6.99
N ALA A 8 -7.95 -1.05 -5.73
CA ALA A 8 -7.92 0.25 -5.06
C ALA A 8 -6.85 1.21 -5.63
N ALA A 9 -5.73 0.68 -6.12
CA ALA A 9 -4.73 1.47 -6.82
C ALA A 9 -5.33 2.09 -8.09
N VAL A 10 -6.09 1.31 -8.86
CA VAL A 10 -6.84 1.81 -10.03
C VAL A 10 -7.89 2.84 -9.59
N ALA A 11 -8.68 2.54 -8.56
CA ALA A 11 -9.70 3.46 -8.06
C ALA A 11 -9.09 4.82 -7.66
N ARG A 12 -7.96 4.82 -6.95
CA ARG A 12 -7.26 6.06 -6.56
C ARG A 12 -6.71 6.85 -7.74
N ALA A 13 -6.28 6.19 -8.80
CA ALA A 13 -5.83 6.85 -10.02
C ALA A 13 -7.00 7.47 -10.80
N MET A 14 -8.13 6.76 -10.90
CA MET A 14 -9.30 7.19 -11.68
C MET A 14 -10.22 8.14 -10.90
N GLU A 15 -10.28 8.00 -9.58
CA GLU A 15 -11.09 8.79 -8.65
C GLU A 15 -10.22 9.31 -7.50
N PRO A 16 -9.37 10.33 -7.75
CA PRO A 16 -8.48 10.88 -6.73
C PRO A 16 -9.23 11.25 -5.45
N GLY A 17 -8.68 10.84 -4.31
CA GLY A 17 -9.33 11.07 -3.01
C GLY A 17 -10.46 10.10 -2.67
N CYS A 18 -10.76 9.08 -3.48
CA CYS A 18 -11.70 8.03 -3.09
C CYS A 18 -11.23 7.35 -1.78
N LYS A 19 -12.18 6.84 -1.00
CA LYS A 19 -11.86 6.26 0.30
C LYS A 19 -11.13 4.92 0.14
N TYR A 20 -9.88 4.89 0.55
CA TYR A 20 -9.09 3.68 0.73
C TYR A 20 -8.06 3.92 1.84
N ASP A 21 -8.26 3.32 2.99
CA ASP A 21 -7.49 3.54 4.22
C ASP A 21 -6.78 2.26 4.69
N THR A 22 -6.52 1.36 3.77
CA THR A 22 -5.84 0.10 4.04
C THR A 22 -4.50 0.00 3.33
N MET A 23 -3.63 -0.85 3.84
CA MET A 23 -2.30 -1.12 3.32
C MET A 23 -2.10 -2.63 3.20
N LEU A 24 -1.80 -3.11 2.01
CA LEU A 24 -1.34 -4.48 1.80
C LEU A 24 0.09 -4.60 2.29
N ILE A 25 0.39 -5.64 3.09
CA ILE A 25 1.72 -5.87 3.63
C ILE A 25 2.26 -7.20 3.14
N LEU A 26 3.38 -7.16 2.45
CA LEU A 26 4.10 -8.34 1.99
C LEU A 26 5.09 -8.77 3.08
N SER A 27 4.78 -9.87 3.74
CA SER A 27 5.59 -10.46 4.82
C SER A 27 6.35 -11.68 4.31
N GLY A 28 7.67 -11.70 4.45
CA GLY A 28 8.46 -12.86 4.02
C GLY A 28 9.96 -12.57 3.96
N PRO A 29 10.78 -13.57 3.64
CA PRO A 29 12.24 -13.47 3.67
C PRO A 29 12.78 -12.29 2.88
N GLN A 30 13.94 -11.81 3.28
CA GLN A 30 14.68 -10.79 2.54
C GLN A 30 15.13 -11.32 1.16
N GLY A 31 15.19 -10.45 0.17
CA GLY A 31 15.72 -10.79 -1.15
C GLY A 31 14.77 -11.57 -2.07
N ILE A 32 13.51 -11.78 -1.68
CA ILE A 32 12.53 -12.50 -2.53
C ILE A 32 11.83 -11.60 -3.57
N GLY A 33 12.17 -10.32 -3.65
CA GLY A 33 11.65 -9.40 -4.66
C GLY A 33 10.40 -8.62 -4.25
N LYS A 34 10.10 -8.41 -2.96
CA LYS A 34 8.91 -7.67 -2.49
C LYS A 34 8.87 -6.24 -3.03
N SER A 35 9.93 -5.47 -2.80
CA SER A 35 10.02 -4.08 -3.28
C SER A 35 10.13 -4.02 -4.80
N THR A 36 10.86 -4.95 -5.41
CA THR A 36 10.98 -5.06 -6.88
C THR A 36 9.63 -5.28 -7.54
N LEU A 37 8.76 -6.11 -6.93
CA LEU A 37 7.38 -6.30 -7.40
C LEU A 37 6.62 -4.97 -7.43
N LEU A 38 6.67 -4.21 -6.34
CA LEU A 38 5.94 -2.95 -6.21
C LEU A 38 6.47 -1.89 -7.17
N ASP A 39 7.79 -1.78 -7.29
CA ASP A 39 8.43 -0.85 -8.22
C ASP A 39 8.02 -1.16 -9.66
N ARG A 40 8.18 -2.38 -10.15
CA ARG A 40 7.78 -2.76 -11.51
C ARG A 40 6.28 -2.57 -11.75
N MET A 41 5.43 -2.99 -10.81
CA MET A 41 3.98 -2.79 -10.89
C MET A 41 3.60 -1.31 -10.98
N SER A 42 4.39 -0.40 -10.42
CA SER A 42 4.12 1.04 -10.45
C SER A 42 4.30 1.67 -11.84
N LYS A 43 5.00 1.01 -12.77
CA LYS A 43 5.33 1.53 -14.11
C LYS A 43 6.06 2.88 -14.06
N GLY A 44 6.94 3.06 -13.05
CA GLY A 44 7.75 4.27 -12.88
C GLY A 44 7.15 5.34 -11.96
N TRP A 45 5.97 5.10 -11.38
CA TRP A 45 5.35 6.00 -10.38
C TRP A 45 5.46 5.42 -8.96
N PHE A 46 6.68 5.05 -8.57
CA PHE A 46 7.02 4.43 -7.30
C PHE A 46 7.70 5.40 -6.34
N ASN A 47 7.49 5.21 -5.05
CA ASN A 47 8.26 5.86 -4.00
C ASN A 47 8.39 4.95 -2.78
N ASP A 48 9.63 4.70 -2.36
CA ASP A 48 10.00 3.97 -1.14
C ASP A 48 10.72 4.86 -0.12
N GLY A 49 10.82 6.16 -0.41
CA GLY A 49 11.56 7.13 0.38
C GLY A 49 10.83 7.73 1.58
N ILE A 50 9.59 7.32 1.87
CA ILE A 50 8.83 7.87 2.99
C ILE A 50 9.39 7.37 4.31
N ARG A 51 9.86 8.33 5.14
CA ARG A 51 10.40 8.06 6.49
C ARG A 51 9.60 8.77 7.59
N THR A 52 8.77 9.74 7.22
CA THR A 52 7.89 10.47 8.13
C THR A 52 6.46 10.42 7.64
N PHE A 53 5.51 10.41 8.56
CA PHE A 53 4.07 10.36 8.28
C PHE A 53 3.36 11.64 8.71
N GLU A 54 4.11 12.70 8.95
CA GLU A 54 3.60 13.98 9.42
C GLU A 54 4.26 15.13 8.65
N GLY A 55 3.52 16.24 8.58
CA GLY A 55 4.04 17.48 8.03
C GLY A 55 3.98 17.58 6.51
N LYS A 56 4.57 18.66 6.01
CA LYS A 56 4.56 19.03 4.61
C LYS A 56 5.38 18.06 3.76
N GLU A 57 6.52 17.63 4.27
CA GLU A 57 7.46 16.75 3.57
C GLU A 57 6.80 15.41 3.16
N ALA A 58 6.08 14.79 4.10
CA ALA A 58 5.34 13.56 3.81
C ALA A 58 4.34 13.74 2.67
N SER A 59 3.64 14.88 2.62
CA SER A 59 2.67 15.18 1.56
C SER A 59 3.33 15.50 0.22
N GLU A 60 4.49 16.15 0.23
CA GLU A 60 5.25 16.46 -1.00
C GLU A 60 5.78 15.19 -1.66
N LEU A 61 6.24 14.21 -0.89
CA LEU A 61 6.74 12.92 -1.39
C LEU A 61 5.66 12.05 -2.06
N LEU A 62 4.38 12.36 -1.84
CA LEU A 62 3.26 11.67 -2.50
C LEU A 62 2.89 12.27 -3.86
N GLN A 63 3.48 13.41 -4.24
CA GLN A 63 3.11 14.06 -5.49
C GLN A 63 3.71 13.33 -6.69
N GLY A 64 2.87 13.01 -7.69
CA GLY A 64 3.28 12.27 -8.88
C GLY A 64 3.63 10.80 -8.64
N VAL A 65 3.19 10.24 -7.51
CA VAL A 65 3.43 8.85 -7.12
C VAL A 65 2.12 8.07 -7.12
N TRP A 66 2.16 6.83 -7.53
CA TRP A 66 1.00 5.93 -7.53
C TRP A 66 1.12 4.81 -6.50
N LEU A 67 2.23 4.08 -6.49
CA LEU A 67 2.51 3.05 -5.47
C LEU A 67 3.58 3.55 -4.51
N VAL A 68 3.26 3.52 -3.23
CA VAL A 68 4.15 3.95 -2.16
C VAL A 68 4.50 2.76 -1.29
N GLU A 69 5.77 2.49 -1.11
CA GLU A 69 6.25 1.46 -0.19
C GLU A 69 6.63 2.07 1.15
N ILE A 70 6.13 1.46 2.21
CA ILE A 70 6.59 1.66 3.58
C ILE A 70 7.37 0.40 3.96
N GLY A 71 8.69 0.47 3.80
CA GLY A 71 9.59 -0.65 4.08
C GLY A 71 9.89 -0.83 5.56
N GLU A 72 10.45 -1.99 5.90
CA GLU A 72 10.99 -2.29 7.24
C GLU A 72 9.99 -2.04 8.37
N LEU A 73 8.74 -2.49 8.22
CA LEU A 73 7.69 -2.28 9.22
C LEU A 73 8.01 -2.87 10.59
N ASP A 74 8.88 -3.85 10.66
CA ASP A 74 9.39 -4.46 11.89
C ASP A 74 10.24 -3.49 12.74
N ALA A 75 10.81 -2.44 12.14
CA ALA A 75 11.56 -1.40 12.84
C ALA A 75 10.65 -0.34 13.49
N PHE A 76 9.38 -0.25 13.12
CA PHE A 76 8.47 0.76 13.64
C PHE A 76 8.04 0.50 15.08
N ARG A 77 7.89 1.60 15.84
CA ARG A 77 7.36 1.59 17.21
C ARG A 77 5.83 1.68 17.17
N ARG A 78 5.20 1.39 18.30
CA ARG A 78 3.75 1.50 18.48
C ARG A 78 3.19 2.88 18.16
N THR A 79 3.95 3.93 18.45
CA THR A 79 3.60 5.33 18.13
C THR A 79 3.57 5.57 16.62
N ASP A 80 4.44 4.88 15.88
CA ASP A 80 4.51 5.01 14.42
C ASP A 80 3.32 4.30 13.76
N GLU A 81 2.87 3.18 14.30
CA GLU A 81 1.64 2.51 13.82
C GLU A 81 0.41 3.43 13.89
N ALA A 82 0.25 4.19 14.96
CA ALA A 82 -0.86 5.14 15.09
C ALA A 82 -0.77 6.26 14.04
N ARG A 83 0.43 6.78 13.80
CA ARG A 83 0.70 7.80 12.78
C ARG A 83 0.44 7.27 11.38
N ILE A 84 0.92 6.06 11.07
CA ILE A 84 0.64 5.39 9.80
C ILE A 84 -0.87 5.22 9.60
N LYS A 85 -1.60 4.72 10.60
CA LYS A 85 -3.07 4.58 10.54
C LYS A 85 -3.78 5.91 10.26
N GLN A 86 -3.34 6.99 10.89
CA GLN A 86 -3.86 8.33 10.64
C GLN A 86 -3.51 8.78 9.21
N PHE A 87 -2.27 8.62 8.80
CA PHE A 87 -1.78 9.01 7.48
C PHE A 87 -2.51 8.26 6.35
N LEU A 88 -2.72 6.94 6.49
CA LEU A 88 -3.48 6.13 5.54
C LEU A 88 -4.94 6.61 5.38
N SER A 89 -5.52 7.17 6.44
CA SER A 89 -6.93 7.59 6.43
C SER A 89 -7.17 8.91 5.69
N LEU A 90 -6.12 9.65 5.36
CA LEU A 90 -6.25 10.91 4.62
C LEU A 90 -6.66 10.65 3.17
N ARG A 91 -7.60 11.45 2.69
CA ARG A 91 -8.09 11.43 1.31
C ARG A 91 -7.46 12.51 0.42
N SER A 92 -6.96 13.55 1.06
CA SER A 92 -6.24 14.65 0.43
C SER A 92 -5.10 15.11 1.31
N ASP A 93 -4.09 15.68 0.70
CA ASP A 93 -2.96 16.30 1.34
C ASP A 93 -3.06 17.81 1.24
N ARG A 94 -2.97 18.49 2.38
CA ARG A 94 -3.09 19.94 2.46
C ARG A 94 -1.75 20.56 2.76
N PHE A 95 -1.13 21.16 1.75
CA PHE A 95 0.14 21.84 1.93
C PHE A 95 0.33 22.98 0.92
N ARG A 96 1.34 23.80 1.17
CA ARG A 96 1.77 24.86 0.27
C ARG A 96 3.03 24.39 -0.46
N ALA A 97 2.94 24.23 -1.77
CA ALA A 97 4.08 23.91 -2.61
C ALA A 97 5.21 24.94 -2.46
N ALA A 98 6.45 24.55 -2.72
CA ALA A 98 7.57 25.48 -2.78
C ALA A 98 7.24 26.61 -3.78
N TYR A 99 7.47 27.86 -3.35
CA TYR A 99 7.12 29.07 -4.10
C TYR A 99 5.62 29.31 -4.36
N GLY A 100 4.73 28.44 -3.88
CA GLY A 100 3.29 28.63 -3.98
C GLY A 100 2.80 29.74 -3.05
N ARG A 101 1.85 30.58 -3.53
CA ARG A 101 1.25 31.64 -2.71
C ARG A 101 0.15 31.12 -1.76
N HIS A 102 -0.50 30.05 -2.13
CA HIS A 102 -1.66 29.50 -1.41
C HIS A 102 -1.47 28.03 -1.01
N VAL A 103 -2.10 27.65 0.09
CA VAL A 103 -2.29 26.23 0.45
C VAL A 103 -3.28 25.62 -0.51
N LYS A 104 -2.99 24.39 -0.96
CA LYS A 104 -3.88 23.60 -1.83
C LYS A 104 -4.22 22.28 -1.16
N ASP A 105 -5.45 21.84 -1.37
CA ASP A 105 -5.88 20.48 -1.06
C ASP A 105 -5.69 19.64 -2.32
N ILE A 106 -4.83 18.64 -2.26
CA ILE A 106 -4.51 17.76 -3.39
C ILE A 106 -5.06 16.37 -3.06
N PRO A 107 -6.09 15.92 -3.80
CA PRO A 107 -6.62 14.57 -3.62
C PRO A 107 -5.56 13.50 -3.87
N ARG A 108 -5.49 12.51 -3.00
CA ARG A 108 -4.52 11.41 -3.13
C ARG A 108 -4.85 10.50 -4.29
N CYS A 109 -3.86 10.27 -5.16
CA CYS A 109 -3.90 9.29 -6.24
C CYS A 109 -3.16 8.00 -5.88
N CYS A 110 -2.38 8.03 -4.80
CA CYS A 110 -1.53 6.91 -4.41
C CYS A 110 -2.22 5.93 -3.45
N VAL A 111 -1.67 4.72 -3.42
CA VAL A 111 -1.96 3.66 -2.44
C VAL A 111 -0.68 3.22 -1.76
N PHE A 112 -0.81 2.69 -0.54
CA PHE A 112 0.31 2.31 0.29
C PHE A 112 0.44 0.79 0.36
N PHE A 113 1.67 0.33 0.26
CA PHE A 113 2.08 -1.05 0.47
C PHE A 113 3.11 -1.10 1.58
N GLY A 114 3.09 -2.15 2.37
CA GLY A 114 4.09 -2.40 3.39
C GLY A 114 4.97 -3.58 3.03
N THR A 115 6.22 -3.56 3.46
CA THR A 115 7.10 -4.73 3.41
C THR A 115 7.73 -4.99 4.76
N THR A 116 7.83 -6.26 5.11
CA THR A 116 8.50 -6.70 6.35
C THR A 116 9.19 -8.05 6.13
N ASN A 117 10.23 -8.30 6.91
CA ASN A 117 10.94 -9.57 6.90
C ASN A 117 10.48 -10.51 8.02
N THR A 118 9.64 -10.01 8.93
CA THR A 118 9.13 -10.77 10.08
C THR A 118 7.61 -10.87 10.04
N PRO A 119 7.03 -12.04 10.43
CA PRO A 119 5.58 -12.19 10.48
C PRO A 119 4.94 -11.40 11.64
N VAL A 120 5.70 -11.01 12.65
CA VAL A 120 5.22 -10.30 13.84
C VAL A 120 5.71 -8.85 13.80
N PHE A 121 5.00 -7.99 13.10
CA PHE A 121 5.32 -6.57 12.99
C PHE A 121 4.25 -5.66 13.59
N LEU A 122 3.00 -6.12 13.74
CA LEU A 122 1.92 -5.35 14.36
C LEU A 122 1.89 -5.62 15.87
N ARG A 123 2.15 -4.59 16.66
CA ARG A 123 2.17 -4.65 18.14
C ARG A 123 0.87 -4.20 18.77
N ASP A 124 0.11 -3.35 18.07
CA ASP A 124 -1.19 -2.88 18.54
C ASP A 124 -2.32 -3.76 18.01
N ARG A 125 -3.17 -4.26 18.92
CA ARG A 125 -4.33 -5.10 18.58
C ARG A 125 -5.54 -4.29 18.09
N THR A 126 -5.52 -2.97 18.25
CA THR A 126 -6.61 -2.09 17.88
C THR A 126 -6.41 -1.48 16.49
N GLY A 127 -7.44 -1.51 15.66
CA GLY A 127 -7.40 -0.87 14.33
C GLY A 127 -6.58 -1.59 13.25
N ASN A 128 -6.20 -2.85 13.49
CA ASN A 128 -5.42 -3.66 12.54
C ASN A 128 -6.15 -3.98 11.22
N ARG A 129 -7.45 -3.72 11.13
CA ARG A 129 -8.24 -3.85 9.90
C ARG A 129 -7.68 -3.07 8.70
N ARG A 130 -6.80 -2.07 8.97
CA ARG A 130 -6.13 -1.29 7.92
C ARG A 130 -4.91 -1.99 7.34
N PHE A 131 -4.38 -2.95 8.04
CA PHE A 131 -3.19 -3.69 7.64
C PHE A 131 -3.58 -5.07 7.16
N TRP A 132 -3.27 -5.35 5.91
CA TRP A 132 -3.60 -6.61 5.25
C TRP A 132 -2.34 -7.43 4.99
N PRO A 133 -1.88 -8.22 5.97
CA PRO A 133 -0.70 -9.04 5.78
C PRO A 133 -0.96 -10.18 4.79
N VAL A 134 0.03 -10.41 3.94
CA VAL A 134 0.11 -11.54 3.02
C VAL A 134 1.50 -12.13 3.12
N ASP A 135 1.58 -13.38 3.51
CA ASP A 135 2.85 -14.09 3.57
C ASP A 135 3.27 -14.49 2.16
N VAL A 136 4.52 -14.13 1.83
CA VAL A 136 5.13 -14.40 0.53
C VAL A 136 6.35 -15.30 0.67
N GLY A 137 6.62 -16.13 -0.33
CA GLY A 137 7.71 -17.11 -0.27
C GLY A 137 7.37 -18.38 0.52
N VAL A 138 6.10 -18.62 0.85
CA VAL A 138 5.64 -19.78 1.63
C VAL A 138 5.61 -21.06 0.78
N VAL A 139 5.34 -20.89 -0.52
CA VAL A 139 5.31 -22.01 -1.48
C VAL A 139 6.46 -21.91 -2.49
N PRO A 140 6.89 -23.05 -3.09
CA PRO A 140 7.88 -23.01 -4.15
C PRO A 140 7.46 -22.07 -5.29
N ARG A 141 8.39 -21.26 -5.76
CA ARG A 141 8.15 -20.32 -6.87
C ARG A 141 8.06 -21.07 -8.19
N THR A 142 7.07 -20.73 -9.00
CA THR A 142 6.96 -21.14 -10.40
C THR A 142 7.35 -20.01 -11.35
N LYS A 143 7.35 -18.76 -10.84
CA LYS A 143 7.70 -17.53 -11.58
C LYS A 143 8.55 -16.61 -10.72
N THR A 144 9.27 -15.71 -11.35
CA THR A 144 10.09 -14.70 -10.67
C THR A 144 9.64 -13.29 -11.02
N VAL A 145 9.87 -12.36 -10.12
CA VAL A 145 9.59 -10.94 -10.39
C VAL A 145 10.60 -10.33 -11.36
N TRP A 146 11.72 -11.01 -11.59
CA TRP A 146 12.79 -10.51 -12.45
C TRP A 146 12.61 -10.91 -13.91
N ASP A 147 12.05 -12.10 -14.18
CA ASP A 147 11.99 -12.68 -15.51
C ASP A 147 10.57 -12.69 -16.09
N ASP A 148 9.55 -12.93 -15.26
CA ASP A 148 8.20 -13.22 -15.73
C ASP A 148 7.22 -12.06 -15.56
N LEU A 149 7.49 -11.13 -14.62
CA LEU A 149 6.49 -10.13 -14.20
C LEU A 149 6.16 -9.13 -15.31
N ASP A 150 7.16 -8.68 -16.07
CA ASP A 150 6.97 -7.61 -17.05
C ASP A 150 5.97 -8.00 -18.15
N ASP A 151 5.91 -9.26 -18.51
CA ASP A 151 4.95 -9.80 -19.48
C ASP A 151 3.51 -9.86 -18.94
N GLU A 152 3.35 -9.85 -17.62
CA GLU A 152 2.05 -10.01 -16.96
C GLU A 152 1.47 -8.71 -16.38
N ILE A 153 2.28 -7.68 -16.19
CA ILE A 153 1.87 -6.43 -15.52
C ILE A 153 0.63 -5.81 -16.19
N ASP A 154 0.62 -5.73 -17.50
CA ASP A 154 -0.48 -5.09 -18.22
C ASP A 154 -1.79 -5.88 -18.08
N GLN A 155 -1.71 -7.21 -18.07
CA GLN A 155 -2.86 -8.07 -17.84
C GLN A 155 -3.37 -7.98 -16.42
N LEU A 156 -2.48 -7.90 -15.43
CA LEU A 156 -2.85 -7.71 -14.03
C LEU A 156 -3.58 -6.37 -13.81
N TRP A 157 -3.08 -5.30 -14.42
CA TRP A 157 -3.75 -4.00 -14.36
C TRP A 157 -5.05 -3.97 -15.15
N ALA A 158 -5.15 -4.66 -16.29
CA ALA A 158 -6.40 -4.78 -17.05
C ALA A 158 -7.49 -5.48 -16.20
N GLU A 159 -7.13 -6.54 -15.47
CA GLU A 159 -8.05 -7.18 -14.53
C GLU A 159 -8.46 -6.22 -13.41
N ALA A 160 -7.55 -5.48 -12.82
CA ALA A 160 -7.85 -4.52 -11.77
C ALA A 160 -8.80 -3.40 -12.25
N VAL A 161 -8.61 -2.90 -13.48
CA VAL A 161 -9.51 -1.93 -14.12
C VAL A 161 -10.89 -2.51 -14.34
N MET A 162 -10.99 -3.73 -14.83
CA MET A 162 -12.28 -4.41 -15.02
C MET A 162 -13.02 -4.52 -13.68
N ARG A 163 -12.34 -4.91 -12.62
CA ARG A 163 -12.92 -5.04 -11.29
C ARG A 163 -13.40 -3.71 -10.72
N TRP A 164 -12.63 -2.65 -10.89
CA TRP A 164 -13.05 -1.30 -10.53
C TRP A 164 -14.31 -0.89 -11.30
N ARG A 165 -14.36 -1.10 -12.62
CA ARG A 165 -15.54 -0.80 -13.44
C ARG A 165 -16.78 -1.57 -13.04
N LEU A 166 -16.61 -2.79 -12.55
CA LEU A 166 -17.70 -3.62 -11.99
C LEU A 166 -18.11 -3.20 -10.58
N GLY A 167 -17.51 -2.17 -10.00
CA GLY A 167 -17.83 -1.67 -8.67
C GLY A 167 -17.38 -2.59 -7.53
N GLU A 168 -16.28 -3.34 -7.70
CA GLU A 168 -15.77 -4.20 -6.63
C GLU A 168 -15.48 -3.39 -5.37
N ALA A 169 -16.05 -3.82 -4.23
CA ALA A 169 -15.82 -3.17 -2.94
C ALA A 169 -14.32 -3.23 -2.56
N LEU A 170 -13.76 -2.08 -2.19
CA LEU A 170 -12.34 -1.92 -1.86
C LEU A 170 -12.00 -2.32 -0.42
N TYR A 171 -12.94 -2.85 0.33
CA TYR A 171 -12.80 -3.27 1.74
C TYR A 171 -13.12 -4.75 1.90
N LEU A 172 -12.63 -5.32 3.00
CA LEU A 172 -12.95 -6.70 3.37
C LEU A 172 -14.29 -6.74 4.11
N THR A 173 -15.10 -7.76 3.82
CA THR A 173 -16.39 -8.01 4.46
C THR A 173 -16.42 -9.39 5.09
N GLY A 174 -17.26 -9.58 6.12
CA GLY A 174 -17.51 -10.88 6.73
C GLY A 174 -16.29 -11.48 7.45
N CYS A 175 -16.13 -12.78 7.35
CA CYS A 175 -15.08 -13.54 8.06
C CYS A 175 -13.65 -13.11 7.67
N LEU A 176 -13.43 -12.56 6.49
CA LEU A 176 -12.13 -12.08 6.07
C LEU A 176 -11.57 -10.94 6.93
N LEU A 177 -12.42 -10.23 7.67
CA LEU A 177 -11.98 -9.23 8.67
C LEU A 177 -11.38 -9.86 9.93
N TYR A 178 -11.71 -11.12 10.20
CA TYR A 178 -11.32 -11.84 11.41
C TYR A 178 -10.23 -12.89 11.16
N THR A 179 -9.94 -13.22 9.92
CA THR A 179 -8.89 -14.18 9.52
C THR A 179 -7.52 -13.54 9.32
N SER A 180 -7.35 -12.28 9.67
CA SER A 180 -6.02 -11.73 9.87
C SER A 180 -5.35 -12.54 10.98
N PRO A 181 -4.16 -13.17 10.75
CA PRO A 181 -3.55 -14.03 11.75
C PRO A 181 -3.42 -13.28 13.06
N SER A 182 -4.15 -13.73 14.06
CA SER A 182 -3.90 -13.33 15.43
C SER A 182 -2.53 -13.88 15.79
N PRO A 183 -1.61 -13.09 16.35
CA PRO A 183 -0.39 -13.64 16.90
C PRO A 183 -0.77 -14.41 18.16
N ARG A 184 -1.28 -15.59 17.98
CA ARG A 184 -1.44 -16.61 19.00
C ARG A 184 -1.10 -17.95 18.34
N ASP A 185 -0.14 -18.52 18.91
CA ASP A 185 0.48 -19.83 18.92
C ASP A 185 1.88 -19.82 18.34
#